data_79f73c786b63c05a4e0256e7410a2ca8
#
_entry.id   79f73c786b63c05a4e0256e7410a2ca8
#
_cell.length_a   1.000
_cell.length_b   1.000
_cell.length_c   1.000
_cell.angle_alpha   90.00
_cell.angle_beta   90.00
_cell.angle_gamma   90.00
#
_symmetry.space_group_name_H-M   'P 1'
#
loop_
_entity.id
_entity.type
_entity.pdbx_description
1 polymer ?
#
loop_
_entity_poly.entity_id
_entity_poly.type
_entity_poly.pdbx_seq_one_letter_code
_entity_poly.pdbx_strand_id
1 'polypeptide(L)'
;LKASLVDAHLNILRNVTTTYPTHHRPDGGVEQDAADWWMSAVRAMLMLRELVPEYLKQVDAIGVSGHMLGLLPMDREGQALRPAMIRRDTRAKARRLRLP
;
A
#
# COMPACT_ATOMS: atom_id res chain seq x y z
N LEU A 1 -2.46 3.73 4.56
CA LEU A 1 -3.40 3.54 3.46
C LEU A 1 -4.60 4.45 3.68
N LYS A 2 -5.11 5.06 2.62
CA LYS A 2 -6.32 5.86 2.62
C LYS A 2 -7.31 5.24 1.63
N ALA A 3 -8.54 5.04 2.06
CA ALA A 3 -9.64 4.65 1.20
C ALA A 3 -10.70 5.76 1.16
N SER A 4 -11.11 6.14 -0.02
CA SER A 4 -12.11 7.17 -0.26
C SER A 4 -13.29 6.61 -1.03
N LEU A 5 -14.48 6.83 -0.52
CA LEU A 5 -15.71 6.58 -1.26
C LEU A 5 -16.13 7.88 -1.94
N VAL A 6 -16.32 7.80 -3.25
CA VAL A 6 -16.68 8.97 -4.07
C VAL A 6 -17.94 8.68 -4.90
N ASP A 7 -18.71 9.71 -5.20
CA ASP A 7 -19.86 9.61 -6.10
C ASP A 7 -19.45 9.76 -7.58
N ALA A 8 -20.42 9.68 -8.48
CA ALA A 8 -20.20 9.81 -9.92
C ALA A 8 -19.68 11.21 -10.34
N HIS A 9 -19.82 12.22 -9.48
CA HIS A 9 -19.31 13.57 -9.68
C HIS A 9 -17.97 13.82 -8.98
N LEU A 10 -17.33 12.76 -8.45
CA LEU A 10 -16.05 12.79 -7.72
C LEU A 10 -16.12 13.54 -6.39
N ASN A 11 -17.31 13.72 -5.82
CA ASN A 11 -17.46 14.21 -4.47
C ASN A 11 -17.07 13.11 -3.48
N ILE A 12 -16.25 13.45 -2.49
CA ILE A 12 -15.87 12.52 -1.44
C ILE A 12 -17.03 12.38 -0.44
N LEU A 13 -17.60 11.18 -0.38
CA LEU A 13 -18.67 10.85 0.56
C LEU A 13 -18.10 10.43 1.92
N ARG A 14 -17.01 9.68 1.91
CA ARG A 14 -16.31 9.23 3.12
C ARG A 14 -14.85 8.92 2.85
N ASN A 15 -14.00 9.26 3.81
CA ASN A 15 -12.60 8.84 3.88
C ASN A 15 -12.36 8.02 5.13
N VAL A 16 -11.53 6.99 5.00
CA VAL A 16 -10.95 6.26 6.13
C VAL A 16 -9.46 6.09 5.91
N THR A 17 -8.71 6.05 7.01
CA THR A 17 -7.26 5.87 6.97
C THR A 17 -6.87 4.72 7.89
N THR A 18 -6.01 3.84 7.41
CA THR A 18 -5.38 2.79 8.18
C THR A 18 -3.86 2.90 8.05
N THR A 19 -3.16 2.52 9.09
CA THR A 19 -1.70 2.58 9.13
C THR A 19 -1.09 1.18 9.13
N TYR A 20 0.16 1.10 8.69
CA TYR A 20 1.00 -0.10 8.76
C TYR A 20 2.45 0.29 8.99
N PRO A 21 3.28 -0.61 9.55
CA PRO A 21 4.65 -0.29 9.91
C PRO A 21 5.54 -0.02 8.70
N THR A 22 6.51 0.88 8.88
CA THR A 22 7.68 1.03 8.01
C THR A 22 8.91 0.70 8.84
N HIS A 23 9.71 -0.24 8.36
CA HIS A 23 10.89 -0.73 9.05
C HIS A 23 12.14 -0.06 8.49
N HIS A 24 12.84 0.69 9.33
CA HIS A 24 14.13 1.30 9.03
C HIS A 24 15.27 0.40 9.52
N ARG A 25 16.16 0.04 8.62
CA ARG A 25 17.28 -0.85 8.92
C ARG A 25 18.59 -0.06 9.04
N PRO A 26 19.55 -0.52 9.88
CA PRO A 26 20.83 0.19 10.06
C PRO A 26 21.66 0.35 8.78
N ASP A 27 21.47 -0.55 7.80
CA ASP A 27 22.17 -0.53 6.50
C ASP A 27 21.57 0.45 5.48
N GLY A 28 20.62 1.27 5.90
CA GLY A 28 19.88 2.20 5.01
C GLY A 28 18.68 1.58 4.32
N GLY A 29 18.31 0.34 4.68
CA GLY A 29 17.11 -0.31 4.21
C GLY A 29 15.85 0.36 4.76
N VAL A 30 14.84 0.54 3.90
CA VAL A 30 13.51 0.99 4.30
C VAL A 30 12.48 0.07 3.67
N GLU A 31 11.82 -0.69 4.51
CA GLU A 31 11.01 -1.84 4.11
C GLU A 31 9.59 -1.78 4.69
N GLN A 32 8.66 -2.40 3.95
CA GLN A 32 7.29 -2.63 4.40
C GLN A 32 6.89 -4.07 4.07
N ASP A 33 6.05 -4.68 4.91
CA ASP A 33 5.48 -5.99 4.62
C ASP A 33 4.28 -5.84 3.70
N ALA A 34 4.26 -6.58 2.59
CA ALA A 34 3.15 -6.55 1.64
C ALA A 34 1.84 -7.10 2.25
N ALA A 35 1.92 -8.03 3.21
CA ALA A 35 0.76 -8.53 3.93
C ALA A 35 0.08 -7.41 4.74
N ASP A 36 0.86 -6.48 5.31
CA ASP A 36 0.32 -5.34 6.03
C ASP A 36 -0.47 -4.39 5.11
N TRP A 37 -0.07 -4.25 3.85
CA TRP A 37 -0.83 -3.47 2.88
C TRP A 37 -2.21 -4.06 2.63
N TRP A 38 -2.26 -5.37 2.42
CA TRP A 38 -3.51 -6.08 2.21
C TRP A 38 -4.42 -6.00 3.44
N MET A 39 -3.88 -6.29 4.62
CA MET A 39 -4.64 -6.20 5.88
C MET A 39 -5.15 -4.79 6.16
N SER A 40 -4.38 -3.76 5.82
CA SER A 40 -4.82 -2.36 5.92
C SER A 40 -5.94 -2.04 4.95
N ALA A 41 -5.91 -2.56 3.73
CA ALA A 41 -7.00 -2.41 2.76
C ALA A 41 -8.27 -3.09 3.27
N VAL A 42 -8.17 -4.32 3.77
CA VAL A 42 -9.32 -5.04 4.36
C VAL A 42 -9.92 -4.25 5.53
N ARG A 43 -9.09 -3.76 6.46
CA ARG A 43 -9.58 -2.93 7.58
C ARG A 43 -10.28 -1.67 7.10
N ALA A 44 -9.73 -0.97 6.10
CA ALA A 44 -10.35 0.22 5.54
C ALA A 44 -11.73 -0.08 4.94
N MET A 45 -11.87 -1.19 4.23
CA MET A 45 -13.16 -1.63 3.68
C MET A 45 -14.16 -2.01 4.76
N LEU A 46 -13.72 -2.66 5.83
CA LEU A 46 -14.59 -2.96 6.99
C LEU A 46 -15.07 -1.68 7.68
N MET A 47 -14.19 -0.68 7.84
CA MET A 47 -14.57 0.61 8.39
C MET A 47 -15.61 1.33 7.51
N LEU A 48 -15.43 1.35 6.20
CA LEU A 48 -16.41 1.92 5.27
C LEU A 48 -17.74 1.18 5.33
N ARG A 49 -17.72 -0.14 5.46
CA ARG A 49 -18.93 -0.96 5.58
C ARG A 49 -19.74 -0.61 6.83
N GLU A 50 -19.08 -0.33 7.94
CA GLU A 50 -19.76 0.06 9.18
C GLU A 50 -20.27 1.52 9.14
N LEU A 51 -19.47 2.41 8.55
CA LEU A 51 -19.80 3.85 8.53
C LEU A 51 -20.84 4.22 7.48
N VAL A 52 -20.80 3.61 6.32
CA VAL A 52 -21.61 3.96 5.15
C VAL A 52 -22.09 2.73 4.37
N PRO A 53 -22.77 1.76 5.01
CA PRO A 53 -23.09 0.47 4.39
C PRO A 53 -23.94 0.61 3.13
N GLU A 54 -24.85 1.57 3.08
CA GLU A 54 -25.76 1.76 1.94
C GLU A 54 -25.02 2.28 0.70
N TYR A 55 -24.04 3.15 0.89
CA TYR A 55 -23.22 3.62 -0.23
C TYR A 55 -22.24 2.55 -0.71
N LEU A 56 -21.68 1.77 0.20
CA LEU A 56 -20.72 0.71 -0.17
C LEU A 56 -21.35 -0.36 -1.07
N LYS A 57 -22.62 -0.67 -0.87
CA LYS A 57 -23.39 -1.59 -1.74
C LYS A 57 -23.55 -1.12 -3.18
N GLN A 58 -23.40 0.18 -3.43
CA GLN A 58 -23.58 0.82 -4.73
C GLN A 58 -22.24 1.04 -5.47
N VAL A 59 -21.13 0.55 -4.94
CA VAL A 59 -19.81 0.71 -5.59
C VAL A 59 -19.76 -0.13 -6.86
N ASP A 60 -19.53 0.55 -7.98
CA ASP A 60 -19.43 -0.08 -9.31
C ASP A 60 -17.98 -0.32 -9.73
N ALA A 61 -17.03 0.46 -9.20
CA ALA A 61 -15.63 0.39 -9.60
C ALA A 61 -14.69 0.74 -8.45
N ILE A 62 -13.49 0.22 -8.52
CA ILE A 62 -12.39 0.50 -7.58
C ILE A 62 -11.18 0.96 -8.38
N GLY A 63 -10.66 2.15 -8.04
CA GLY A 63 -9.37 2.62 -8.53
C GLY A 63 -8.30 2.49 -7.46
N VAL A 64 -7.10 2.16 -7.87
CA VAL A 64 -5.96 2.01 -6.95
C VAL A 64 -4.81 2.88 -7.42
N SER A 65 -4.22 3.62 -6.48
CA SER A 65 -2.98 4.34 -6.64
C SER A 65 -2.05 3.99 -5.49
N GLY A 66 -0.78 3.80 -5.76
CA GLY A 66 0.15 3.33 -4.75
C GLY A 66 1.53 3.95 -4.84
N HIS A 67 2.47 3.40 -4.09
CA HIS A 67 3.86 3.82 -4.09
C HIS A 67 4.51 3.65 -5.47
N MET A 68 5.22 4.68 -5.89
CA MET A 68 6.11 4.60 -7.04
C MET A 68 7.50 4.14 -6.59
N LEU A 69 8.21 3.44 -7.49
CA LEU A 69 9.61 3.03 -7.30
C LEU A 69 9.83 2.10 -6.09
N GLY A 70 8.84 1.29 -5.77
CA GLY A 70 8.97 0.18 -4.82
C GLY A 70 9.39 -1.11 -5.53
N LEU A 71 10.08 -2.00 -4.82
CA LEU A 71 10.44 -3.33 -5.30
C LEU A 71 9.89 -4.40 -4.34
N LEU A 72 9.00 -5.24 -4.84
CA LEU A 72 8.49 -6.41 -4.14
C LEU A 72 8.80 -7.67 -4.96
N PRO A 73 9.85 -8.44 -4.61
CA PRO A 73 10.11 -9.72 -5.25
C PRO A 73 9.03 -10.73 -4.84
N MET A 74 8.52 -11.45 -5.83
CA MET A 74 7.48 -12.47 -5.62
C MET A 74 7.87 -13.77 -6.32
N ASP A 75 7.40 -14.89 -5.80
CA ASP A 75 7.51 -16.18 -6.47
C ASP A 75 6.41 -16.34 -7.55
N ARG A 76 6.42 -17.50 -8.20
CA ARG A 76 5.44 -17.81 -9.25
C ARG A 76 4.02 -17.96 -8.74
N GLU A 77 3.86 -18.28 -7.48
CA GLU A 77 2.59 -18.45 -6.77
C GLU A 77 2.05 -17.10 -6.24
N GLY A 78 2.80 -16.00 -6.44
CA GLY A 78 2.42 -14.66 -5.99
C GLY A 78 2.70 -14.39 -4.52
N GLN A 79 3.58 -15.18 -3.89
CA GLN A 79 4.00 -14.94 -2.51
C GLN A 79 5.21 -14.02 -2.48
N ALA A 80 5.22 -13.08 -1.54
CA ALA A 80 6.35 -12.19 -1.34
C ALA A 80 7.56 -12.97 -0.81
N LEU A 81 8.69 -12.88 -1.51
CA LEU A 81 9.95 -13.54 -1.12
C LEU A 81 10.66 -12.82 0.02
N ARG A 82 10.36 -11.55 0.21
CA ARG A 82 10.91 -10.68 1.24
C ARG A 82 10.04 -9.42 1.39
N PRO A 83 10.23 -8.61 2.45
CA PRO A 83 9.58 -7.30 2.57
C PRO A 83 9.88 -6.39 1.38
N ALA A 84 8.92 -5.58 0.99
CA ALA A 84 9.07 -4.62 -0.08
C ALA A 84 10.09 -3.55 0.30
N MET A 85 11.01 -3.25 -0.61
CA MET A 85 11.88 -2.07 -0.52
C MET A 85 11.13 -0.88 -1.10
N ILE A 86 10.96 0.17 -0.31
CA ILE A 86 10.27 1.38 -0.76
C ILE A 86 11.26 2.45 -1.24
N ARG A 87 10.75 3.53 -1.83
CA ARG A 87 11.56 4.60 -2.45
C ARG A 87 12.69 5.16 -1.59
N ARG A 88 12.53 5.15 -0.27
CA ARG A 88 13.53 5.66 0.69
C ARG A 88 14.69 4.71 0.94
N ASP A 89 14.62 3.46 0.45
CA ASP A 89 15.68 2.49 0.59
C ASP A 89 16.94 2.96 -0.15
N THR A 90 18.07 3.01 0.55
CA THR A 90 19.31 3.56 0.00
C THR A 90 20.38 2.49 -0.27
N ARG A 91 20.10 1.21 -0.02
CA ARG A 91 21.07 0.12 -0.18
C ARG A 91 21.63 -0.01 -1.61
N ALA A 92 20.84 0.32 -2.61
CA ALA A 92 21.29 0.31 -4.00
C ALA A 92 22.32 1.40 -4.33
N LYS A 93 22.36 2.50 -3.56
CA LYS A 93 23.35 3.57 -3.79
C LYS A 93 24.77 3.09 -3.62
N ALA A 94 25.04 2.24 -2.64
CA ALA A 94 26.37 1.69 -2.39
C ALA A 94 26.88 0.79 -3.52
N ARG A 95 25.97 0.12 -4.25
CA ARG A 95 26.33 -0.71 -5.41
C ARG A 95 26.55 0.13 -6.67
N ARG A 96 25.78 1.20 -6.86
CA ARG A 96 25.92 2.08 -8.03
C ARG A 96 27.30 2.72 -8.12
N LEU A 97 27.96 2.99 -6.98
CA LEU A 97 29.32 3.56 -6.91
C LEU A 97 30.40 2.51 -7.24
N ARG A 98 30.07 1.23 -7.37
CA ARG A 98 31.01 0.14 -7.67
C ARG A 98 30.89 -0.41 -9.09
N LEU A 99 30.01 0.12 -9.90
CA LEU A 99 29.90 -0.23 -11.31
C LEU A 99 30.94 0.58 -12.08
N PRO A 100 31.72 -0.08 -12.99
CA PRO A 100 32.70 0.60 -13.82
C PRO A 100 32.04 1.58 -14.77
#